data_7f034f1b9e03e27eff80c2c3ead76972
#
_entry.id   7f034f1b9e03e27eff80c2c3ead76972
#
_cell.length_a   1.000
_cell.length_b   1.000
_cell.length_c   1.000
_cell.angle_alpha   90.00
_cell.angle_beta   90.00
_cell.angle_gamma   90.00
#
_symmetry.space_group_name_H-M   'P 1'
#
loop_
_entity.id
_entity.type
_entity.pdbx_description
1 polymer ?
#
loop_
_entity_poly.entity_id
_entity_poly.type
_entity_poly.pdbx_seq_one_letter_code
_entity_poly.pdbx_strand_id
1 'polypeptide(L)'
;MKKNILSVLMVALATFTITSCDKDTENQSTIIDYPVLTITGDVFYISPIGQAYIDEGCTATYKGADYTSNIVTEGLEDIDVNIPGLYYVTYSATSPDGFSWSETRTVAVCDPSVTTDLSGTWTTTSNTYRDTGARQTAYPGVTTTIEYLCPGIFRIKDYLAAYYSLYVGYQATYPSYDFDVDGIFQLTSDNQIVMVSANPATAFGGDVPTAFTDGKYDPDTNTLSWVVTWSGMDFHVELEK
;
A
#
# COMPACT_ATOMS: atom_id res chain seq x y z
N MET A 1 16.26 -9.30 79.13
CA MET A 1 15.92 -8.09 78.40
C MET A 1 16.12 -8.22 76.84
N LYS A 2 17.00 -9.09 76.32
CA LYS A 2 17.21 -9.22 74.84
C LYS A 2 16.11 -9.96 74.10
N LYS A 3 15.31 -10.83 74.71
CA LYS A 3 14.22 -11.58 74.03
C LYS A 3 12.97 -10.75 73.72
N ASN A 4 12.68 -9.74 74.51
CA ASN A 4 11.48 -8.91 74.32
C ASN A 4 11.66 -7.83 73.24
N ILE A 5 12.90 -7.44 72.94
CA ILE A 5 13.22 -6.46 71.91
C ILE A 5 13.04 -7.10 70.50
N LEU A 6 13.35 -8.39 70.35
CA LEU A 6 13.22 -9.11 69.12
C LEU A 6 11.75 -9.35 68.76
N SER A 7 10.88 -9.60 69.74
CA SER A 7 9.44 -9.76 69.56
C SER A 7 8.74 -8.45 69.14
N VAL A 8 9.16 -7.32 69.73
CA VAL A 8 8.62 -6.00 69.34
C VAL A 8 9.08 -5.58 67.97
N LEU A 9 10.30 -5.92 67.57
CA LEU A 9 10.80 -5.63 66.22
C LEU A 9 10.10 -6.47 65.16
N MET A 10 9.73 -7.73 65.45
CA MET A 10 8.97 -8.59 64.53
C MET A 10 7.51 -8.14 64.33
N VAL A 11 6.88 -7.62 65.38
CA VAL A 11 5.51 -7.07 65.29
C VAL A 11 5.50 -5.73 64.55
N ALA A 12 6.56 -4.89 64.72
CA ALA A 12 6.68 -3.64 63.96
C ALA A 12 6.97 -3.86 62.46
N LEU A 13 7.62 -4.98 62.06
CA LEU A 13 7.89 -5.31 60.66
C LEU A 13 6.68 -5.92 59.94
N ALA A 14 5.74 -6.53 60.69
CA ALA A 14 4.53 -7.14 60.13
C ALA A 14 3.41 -6.13 59.82
N THR A 15 3.50 -4.89 60.31
CA THR A 15 2.49 -3.85 60.08
C THR A 15 2.77 -2.95 58.86
N PHE A 16 3.88 -3.18 58.10
CA PHE A 16 4.22 -2.37 56.94
C PHE A 16 3.87 -3.02 55.58
N THR A 17 3.19 -4.14 55.55
CA THR A 17 2.95 -4.89 54.28
C THR A 17 1.52 -4.90 53.77
N ILE A 18 0.64 -4.01 54.22
CA ILE A 18 -0.70 -3.87 53.66
C ILE A 18 -1.02 -2.43 53.30
N THR A 19 -0.17 -1.80 52.49
CA THR A 19 -0.65 -0.83 51.53
C THR A 19 -0.73 -1.55 50.20
N SER A 20 -1.70 -2.44 50.09
CA SER A 20 -2.25 -2.84 48.76
C SER A 20 -2.64 -1.55 48.06
N CYS A 21 -2.01 -1.26 46.96
CA CYS A 21 -2.52 -0.29 46.00
C CYS A 21 -3.89 -0.79 45.53
N ASP A 22 -4.95 -0.42 46.18
CA ASP A 22 -6.25 -0.29 45.56
C ASP A 22 -6.13 0.88 44.58
N LYS A 23 -5.54 0.61 43.43
CA LYS A 23 -5.87 1.37 42.23
C LYS A 23 -7.14 0.72 41.71
N ASP A 24 -8.26 1.32 42.06
CA ASP A 24 -9.50 1.11 41.33
C ASP A 24 -9.24 1.42 39.88
N THR A 25 -8.84 0.40 39.11
CA THR A 25 -8.81 0.44 37.64
C THR A 25 -10.20 0.08 37.07
N GLU A 26 -11.17 -0.11 37.95
CA GLU A 26 -12.57 -0.25 37.53
C GLU A 26 -13.07 1.12 37.08
N ASN A 27 -13.42 1.17 35.77
CA ASN A 27 -13.96 2.32 35.03
C ASN A 27 -12.97 3.37 34.48
N GLN A 28 -11.71 3.05 34.25
CA GLN A 28 -10.79 3.87 33.46
C GLN A 28 -10.64 3.40 32.00
N SER A 29 -11.65 2.74 31.44
CA SER A 29 -11.76 2.60 30.00
C SER A 29 -12.20 3.95 29.42
N THR A 30 -11.25 4.80 29.10
CA THR A 30 -11.53 6.02 28.34
C THR A 30 -11.97 5.58 26.93
N ILE A 31 -13.22 5.83 26.60
CA ILE A 31 -13.69 5.66 25.23
C ILE A 31 -12.91 6.68 24.38
N ILE A 32 -12.09 6.17 23.46
CA ILE A 32 -11.36 7.00 22.52
C ILE A 32 -12.32 7.29 21.36
N ASP A 33 -12.66 8.55 21.18
CA ASP A 33 -13.43 9.01 20.03
C ASP A 33 -12.48 9.59 18.99
N TYR A 34 -12.61 9.11 17.76
CA TYR A 34 -11.91 9.67 16.60
C TYR A 34 -12.85 10.59 15.82
N PRO A 35 -12.32 11.62 15.13
CA PRO A 35 -13.07 12.30 14.10
C PRO A 35 -13.48 11.31 13.01
N VAL A 36 -14.71 11.42 12.52
CA VAL A 36 -15.21 10.63 11.39
C VAL A 36 -15.17 11.53 10.17
N LEU A 37 -14.34 11.17 9.19
CA LEU A 37 -14.19 11.89 7.93
C LEU A 37 -15.02 11.21 6.84
N THR A 38 -15.59 12.01 5.93
CA THR A 38 -16.34 11.54 4.76
C THR A 38 -15.96 12.37 3.55
N ILE A 39 -15.29 11.72 2.59
CA ILE A 39 -14.89 12.34 1.31
C ILE A 39 -16.16 12.68 0.53
N THR A 40 -16.24 13.91 0.02
CA THR A 40 -17.34 14.37 -0.84
C THR A 40 -17.05 13.95 -2.27
N GLY A 41 -17.99 13.26 -2.95
CA GLY A 41 -17.81 12.74 -4.30
C GLY A 41 -16.98 11.45 -4.33
N ASP A 42 -16.29 11.20 -5.46
CA ASP A 42 -15.59 9.94 -5.70
C ASP A 42 -14.28 9.83 -4.91
N VAL A 43 -14.09 8.69 -4.22
CA VAL A 43 -12.82 8.37 -3.53
C VAL A 43 -11.70 8.06 -4.54
N PHE A 44 -12.06 7.42 -5.67
CA PHE A 44 -11.19 7.24 -6.83
C PHE A 44 -11.72 8.14 -7.96
N TYR A 45 -11.07 9.30 -8.14
CA TYR A 45 -11.47 10.32 -9.10
C TYR A 45 -10.65 10.20 -10.38
N ILE A 46 -11.31 10.10 -11.54
CA ILE A 46 -10.67 10.02 -12.85
C ILE A 46 -10.63 11.42 -13.47
N SER A 47 -9.44 11.95 -13.73
CA SER A 47 -9.19 13.23 -14.37
C SER A 47 -8.54 13.02 -15.73
N PRO A 48 -9.13 13.45 -16.84
CA PRO A 48 -8.41 13.45 -18.13
C PRO A 48 -7.17 14.36 -18.07
N ILE A 49 -6.09 13.93 -18.73
CA ILE A 49 -4.86 14.74 -18.86
C ILE A 49 -5.18 16.15 -19.38
N GLY A 50 -4.54 17.16 -18.79
CA GLY A 50 -4.72 18.57 -19.17
C GLY A 50 -5.99 19.23 -18.63
N GLN A 51 -6.84 18.53 -17.90
CA GLN A 51 -8.02 19.12 -17.24
C GLN A 51 -7.67 19.50 -15.80
N ALA A 52 -8.05 20.71 -15.40
CA ALA A 52 -7.84 21.15 -14.02
C ALA A 52 -8.66 20.27 -13.06
N TYR A 53 -7.98 19.74 -12.05
CA TYR A 53 -8.64 19.06 -10.95
C TYR A 53 -9.25 20.10 -9.98
N ILE A 54 -10.51 19.88 -9.60
CA ILE A 54 -11.21 20.68 -8.60
C ILE A 54 -11.57 19.73 -7.45
N ASP A 55 -10.98 19.97 -6.29
CA ASP A 55 -11.26 19.16 -5.12
C ASP A 55 -12.67 19.44 -4.56
N GLU A 56 -13.48 18.38 -4.43
CA GLU A 56 -14.81 18.46 -3.83
C GLU A 56 -14.75 18.46 -2.29
N GLY A 57 -13.57 18.18 -1.72
CA GLY A 57 -13.30 18.24 -0.30
C GLY A 57 -13.77 17.04 0.50
N CYS A 58 -13.79 17.24 1.81
CA CYS A 58 -14.17 16.26 2.81
C CYS A 58 -14.94 16.93 3.94
N THR A 59 -15.88 16.23 4.56
CA THR A 59 -16.57 16.66 5.78
C THR A 59 -16.09 15.84 6.97
N ALA A 60 -16.15 16.42 8.18
CA ALA A 60 -15.82 15.72 9.41
C ALA A 60 -16.88 15.93 10.48
N THR A 61 -17.06 14.90 11.31
CA THR A 61 -17.84 14.99 12.55
C THR A 61 -17.04 14.46 13.73
N TYR A 62 -17.23 15.07 14.91
CA TYR A 62 -16.65 14.59 16.16
C TYR A 62 -17.72 14.56 17.24
N LYS A 63 -17.97 13.39 17.84
CA LYS A 63 -19.07 13.17 18.82
C LYS A 63 -20.43 13.65 18.31
N GLY A 64 -20.67 13.48 16.99
CA GLY A 64 -21.93 13.86 16.34
C GLY A 64 -22.10 15.34 16.01
N ALA A 65 -21.12 16.19 16.34
CA ALA A 65 -21.10 17.61 15.96
C ALA A 65 -20.23 17.81 14.70
N ASP A 66 -20.54 18.85 13.91
CA ASP A 66 -19.73 19.26 12.76
C ASP A 66 -18.31 19.61 13.20
N TYR A 67 -17.32 19.01 12.57
CA TYR A 67 -15.90 19.19 12.83
C TYR A 67 -15.10 19.53 11.58
N THR A 68 -15.79 19.85 10.47
CA THR A 68 -15.21 20.06 9.13
C THR A 68 -14.14 21.13 9.09
N SER A 69 -14.29 22.21 9.88
CA SER A 69 -13.30 23.30 9.95
C SER A 69 -11.94 22.89 10.52
N ASN A 70 -11.82 21.68 11.09
CA ASN A 70 -10.58 21.15 11.67
C ASN A 70 -9.85 20.18 10.72
N ILE A 71 -10.33 20.04 9.48
CA ILE A 71 -9.67 19.21 8.47
C ILE A 71 -8.41 19.93 7.96
N VAL A 72 -7.31 19.19 7.92
CA VAL A 72 -6.08 19.53 7.20
C VAL A 72 -6.08 18.73 5.92
N THR A 73 -5.84 19.40 4.78
CA THR A 73 -5.75 18.77 3.45
C THR A 73 -4.33 18.88 2.94
N GLU A 74 -3.76 17.77 2.47
CA GLU A 74 -2.39 17.67 1.95
C GLU A 74 -2.39 16.97 0.58
N GLY A 75 -1.40 17.26 -0.27
CA GLY A 75 -1.18 16.61 -1.56
C GLY A 75 -1.94 17.22 -2.73
N LEU A 76 -2.72 18.29 -2.56
CA LEU A 76 -3.35 19.02 -3.66
C LEU A 76 -2.33 19.67 -4.61
N GLU A 77 -1.25 20.17 -4.06
CA GLU A 77 -0.13 20.80 -4.77
C GLU A 77 0.71 19.82 -5.57
N ASP A 78 0.66 18.55 -5.26
CA ASP A 78 1.42 17.50 -5.94
C ASP A 78 0.75 17.03 -7.24
N ILE A 79 -0.52 17.41 -7.48
CA ILE A 79 -1.27 16.95 -8.66
C ILE A 79 -0.78 17.71 -9.90
N ASP A 80 -0.01 17.01 -10.76
CA ASP A 80 0.28 17.51 -12.10
C ASP A 80 -0.71 16.91 -13.11
N VAL A 81 -1.67 17.71 -13.51
CA VAL A 81 -2.70 17.31 -14.47
C VAL A 81 -2.17 17.04 -15.89
N ASN A 82 -0.91 17.36 -16.17
CA ASN A 82 -0.27 17.11 -17.48
C ASN A 82 0.56 15.82 -17.48
N ILE A 83 0.72 15.17 -16.35
CA ILE A 83 1.47 13.91 -16.20
C ILE A 83 0.51 12.81 -15.79
N PRO A 84 0.26 11.80 -16.65
CA PRO A 84 -0.56 10.65 -16.26
C PRO A 84 0.02 9.91 -15.06
N GLY A 85 -0.85 9.53 -14.12
CA GLY A 85 -0.42 8.86 -12.89
C GLY A 85 -1.49 8.90 -11.82
N LEU A 86 -1.11 8.41 -10.63
CA LEU A 86 -1.94 8.49 -9.44
C LEU A 86 -1.38 9.51 -8.47
N TYR A 87 -2.26 10.39 -8.03
CA TYR A 87 -2.00 11.42 -7.03
C TYR A 87 -2.92 11.19 -5.83
N TYR A 88 -2.47 11.59 -4.65
CA TYR A 88 -3.19 11.31 -3.42
C TYR A 88 -3.47 12.61 -2.66
N VAL A 89 -4.74 12.84 -2.36
CA VAL A 89 -5.18 13.95 -1.52
C VAL A 89 -5.62 13.37 -0.18
N THR A 90 -4.90 13.72 0.87
CA THR A 90 -5.15 13.22 2.22
C THR A 90 -5.85 14.29 3.05
N TYR A 91 -6.99 13.92 3.61
CA TYR A 91 -7.74 14.73 4.58
C TYR A 91 -7.51 14.14 5.97
N SER A 92 -7.09 14.95 6.91
CA SER A 92 -6.87 14.52 8.29
C SER A 92 -7.54 15.45 9.29
N ALA A 93 -7.99 14.91 10.41
CA ALA A 93 -8.49 15.70 11.53
C ALA A 93 -8.02 15.09 12.85
N THR A 94 -7.68 15.95 13.81
CA THR A 94 -7.23 15.55 15.14
C THR A 94 -8.25 15.98 16.18
N SER A 95 -8.70 15.04 17.02
CA SER A 95 -9.62 15.33 18.12
C SER A 95 -8.95 16.20 19.20
N PRO A 96 -9.74 16.88 20.07
CA PRO A 96 -9.17 17.63 21.22
C PRO A 96 -8.34 16.77 22.17
N ASP A 97 -8.58 15.45 22.19
CA ASP A 97 -7.84 14.48 23.00
C ASP A 97 -6.54 14.00 22.31
N GLY A 98 -6.22 14.53 21.11
CA GLY A 98 -4.98 14.25 20.38
C GLY A 98 -5.03 13.03 19.47
N PHE A 99 -6.19 12.43 19.23
CA PHE A 99 -6.34 11.28 18.32
C PHE A 99 -6.68 11.74 16.91
N SER A 100 -5.88 11.31 15.93
CA SER A 100 -6.04 11.68 14.53
C SER A 100 -6.65 10.55 13.71
N TRP A 101 -7.44 10.92 12.71
CA TRP A 101 -7.92 10.04 11.64
C TRP A 101 -7.69 10.69 10.31
N SER A 102 -7.50 9.89 9.25
CA SER A 102 -7.32 10.39 7.89
C SER A 102 -8.04 9.53 6.88
N GLU A 103 -8.49 10.16 5.80
CA GLU A 103 -9.03 9.55 4.59
C GLU A 103 -8.29 10.06 3.38
N THR A 104 -8.13 9.23 2.34
CA THR A 104 -7.36 9.60 1.14
C THR A 104 -8.20 9.42 -0.11
N ARG A 105 -8.27 10.48 -0.93
CA ARG A 105 -8.76 10.41 -2.30
C ARG A 105 -7.62 10.11 -3.23
N THR A 106 -7.82 9.15 -4.15
CA THR A 106 -6.92 8.92 -5.27
C THR A 106 -7.41 9.70 -6.48
N VAL A 107 -6.56 10.54 -7.05
CA VAL A 107 -6.80 11.26 -8.30
C VAL A 107 -5.98 10.60 -9.39
N ALA A 108 -6.65 9.92 -10.33
CA ALA A 108 -6.01 9.26 -11.47
C ALA A 108 -6.03 10.22 -12.68
N VAL A 109 -4.87 10.75 -13.06
CA VAL A 109 -4.71 11.52 -14.30
C VAL A 109 -4.47 10.53 -15.43
N CYS A 110 -5.42 10.45 -16.37
CA CYS A 110 -5.48 9.42 -17.40
C CYS A 110 -5.37 10.00 -18.80
N ASP A 111 -4.70 9.29 -19.71
CA ASP A 111 -4.60 9.68 -21.10
C ASP A 111 -5.70 8.99 -21.95
N PRO A 112 -6.77 9.71 -22.35
CA PRO A 112 -7.86 9.11 -23.12
C PRO A 112 -7.47 8.69 -24.54
N SER A 113 -6.28 9.06 -25.02
CA SER A 113 -5.77 8.59 -26.31
C SER A 113 -5.30 7.12 -26.27
N VAL A 114 -5.00 6.61 -25.08
CA VAL A 114 -4.64 5.20 -24.86
C VAL A 114 -5.91 4.38 -24.72
N THR A 115 -6.32 3.73 -25.81
CA THR A 115 -7.54 2.90 -25.85
C THR A 115 -7.29 1.41 -25.68
N THR A 116 -6.02 1.00 -25.60
CA THR A 116 -5.63 -0.40 -25.41
C THR A 116 -5.99 -0.86 -23.99
N ASP A 117 -6.75 -1.94 -23.90
CA ASP A 117 -7.08 -2.59 -22.62
C ASP A 117 -6.20 -3.82 -22.40
N LEU A 118 -5.29 -3.73 -21.43
CA LEU A 118 -4.39 -4.80 -21.02
C LEU A 118 -4.95 -5.67 -19.89
N SER A 119 -6.18 -5.41 -19.44
CA SER A 119 -6.76 -6.16 -18.31
C SER A 119 -6.93 -7.64 -18.62
N GLY A 120 -6.86 -8.46 -17.60
CA GLY A 120 -7.06 -9.92 -17.66
C GLY A 120 -5.87 -10.71 -17.14
N THR A 121 -5.88 -12.01 -17.47
CA THR A 121 -4.82 -12.95 -17.06
C THR A 121 -3.77 -13.03 -18.15
N TRP A 122 -2.51 -12.91 -17.73
CA TRP A 122 -1.33 -12.98 -18.59
C TRP A 122 -0.44 -14.13 -18.13
N THR A 123 0.25 -14.78 -19.07
CA THR A 123 1.09 -15.94 -18.81
C THR A 123 2.54 -15.65 -19.17
N THR A 124 3.50 -16.05 -18.34
CA THR A 124 4.92 -15.90 -18.62
C THR A 124 5.35 -16.78 -19.78
N THR A 125 6.13 -16.20 -20.72
CA THR A 125 6.70 -16.91 -21.87
C THR A 125 8.01 -17.63 -21.53
N SER A 126 8.60 -18.32 -22.51
CA SER A 126 9.92 -18.93 -22.39
C SER A 126 11.06 -17.92 -22.22
N ASN A 127 10.82 -16.64 -22.52
CA ASN A 127 11.78 -15.54 -22.37
C ASN A 127 11.76 -14.94 -20.96
N THR A 128 10.88 -15.41 -20.07
CA THR A 128 10.80 -14.95 -18.69
C THR A 128 11.77 -15.70 -17.80
N TYR A 129 12.67 -14.96 -17.13
CA TYR A 129 13.65 -15.54 -16.22
C TYR A 129 14.09 -14.55 -15.13
N ARG A 130 14.49 -15.11 -13.98
CA ARG A 130 15.20 -14.38 -12.92
C ARG A 130 16.69 -14.52 -13.13
N ASP A 131 17.43 -13.41 -13.02
CA ASP A 131 18.90 -13.36 -13.06
C ASP A 131 19.46 -12.89 -11.71
N THR A 132 20.36 -13.65 -11.14
CA THR A 132 21.09 -13.32 -9.90
C THR A 132 22.54 -12.87 -10.17
N GLY A 133 22.90 -12.65 -11.44
CA GLY A 133 24.28 -12.45 -11.89
C GLY A 133 25.10 -13.73 -11.94
N ALA A 134 24.83 -14.70 -11.08
CA ALA A 134 25.50 -16.00 -11.05
C ALA A 134 24.67 -17.10 -11.73
N ARG A 135 23.36 -16.94 -11.82
CA ARG A 135 22.45 -17.97 -12.35
C ARG A 135 21.18 -17.33 -12.90
N GLN A 136 20.78 -17.80 -14.08
CA GLN A 136 19.48 -17.54 -14.67
C GLN A 136 18.54 -18.72 -14.39
N THR A 137 17.29 -18.38 -14.04
CA THR A 137 16.24 -19.37 -13.76
C THR A 137 15.00 -18.98 -14.55
N ALA A 138 14.70 -19.71 -15.62
CA ALA A 138 13.47 -19.51 -16.40
C ALA A 138 12.25 -20.00 -15.62
N TYR A 139 11.11 -19.30 -15.78
CA TYR A 139 9.83 -19.66 -15.15
C TYR A 139 8.63 -19.41 -16.08
N PRO A 140 8.56 -20.11 -17.20
CA PRO A 140 7.44 -20.00 -18.16
C PRO A 140 6.17 -20.65 -17.61
N GLY A 141 5.01 -20.24 -18.14
CA GLY A 141 3.71 -20.85 -17.84
C GLY A 141 3.10 -20.42 -16.50
N VAL A 142 3.66 -19.39 -15.88
CA VAL A 142 3.10 -18.80 -14.65
C VAL A 142 2.17 -17.66 -15.00
N THR A 143 1.07 -17.51 -14.27
CA THR A 143 0.06 -16.50 -14.56
C THR A 143 0.10 -15.34 -13.58
N THR A 144 -0.11 -14.13 -14.08
CA THR A 144 -0.38 -12.92 -13.29
C THR A 144 -1.63 -12.23 -13.83
N THR A 145 -2.16 -11.27 -13.08
CA THR A 145 -3.36 -10.53 -13.49
C THR A 145 -3.09 -9.04 -13.59
N ILE A 146 -3.71 -8.42 -14.58
CA ILE A 146 -3.70 -6.98 -14.78
C ILE A 146 -5.14 -6.49 -14.70
N GLU A 147 -5.37 -5.42 -13.95
CA GLU A 147 -6.64 -4.74 -13.77
C GLU A 147 -6.61 -3.38 -14.47
N TYR A 148 -7.65 -3.07 -15.22
CA TYR A 148 -7.83 -1.74 -15.82
C TYR A 148 -8.32 -0.76 -14.76
N LEU A 149 -7.67 0.38 -14.59
CA LEU A 149 -8.10 1.45 -13.70
C LEU A 149 -8.73 2.61 -14.46
N CYS A 150 -8.06 3.09 -15.49
CA CYS A 150 -8.54 4.12 -16.40
C CYS A 150 -7.65 4.13 -17.66
N PRO A 151 -7.97 4.92 -18.72
CA PRO A 151 -7.17 4.93 -19.96
C PRO A 151 -5.68 5.13 -19.68
N GLY A 152 -4.89 4.13 -20.09
CA GLY A 152 -3.44 4.11 -19.93
C GLY A 152 -2.94 3.75 -18.51
N ILE A 153 -3.79 3.55 -17.51
CA ILE A 153 -3.36 3.20 -16.14
C ILE A 153 -3.91 1.84 -15.74
N PHE A 154 -3.01 0.98 -15.28
CA PHE A 154 -3.31 -0.41 -14.93
C PHE A 154 -2.68 -0.77 -13.59
N ARG A 155 -3.33 -1.70 -12.86
CA ARG A 155 -2.73 -2.37 -11.70
C ARG A 155 -2.24 -3.74 -12.12
N ILE A 156 -1.02 -4.08 -11.74
CA ILE A 156 -0.48 -5.43 -11.88
C ILE A 156 -0.41 -6.10 -10.50
N LYS A 157 -0.78 -7.37 -10.46
CA LYS A 157 -0.73 -8.13 -9.21
C LYS A 157 0.71 -8.41 -8.74
N ASP A 158 1.64 -8.64 -9.68
CA ASP A 158 3.04 -8.87 -9.34
C ASP A 158 3.96 -8.49 -10.51
N TYR A 159 4.86 -7.53 -10.28
CA TYR A 159 5.90 -7.14 -11.25
C TYR A 159 6.95 -8.24 -11.49
N LEU A 160 7.08 -9.20 -10.56
CA LEU A 160 7.95 -10.38 -10.72
C LEU A 160 7.23 -11.54 -11.43
N ALA A 161 6.01 -11.28 -11.95
CA ALA A 161 5.16 -12.23 -12.64
C ALA A 161 4.94 -13.54 -11.88
N ALA A 162 4.60 -13.41 -10.59
CA ALA A 162 4.28 -14.49 -9.66
C ALA A 162 5.43 -15.50 -9.43
N TYR A 163 6.68 -15.03 -9.55
CA TYR A 163 7.86 -15.87 -9.35
C TYR A 163 7.86 -16.55 -7.98
N TYR A 164 7.68 -15.80 -6.89
CA TYR A 164 7.72 -16.37 -5.54
C TYR A 164 6.41 -17.01 -5.14
N SER A 165 5.31 -16.38 -5.46
CA SER A 165 3.98 -16.86 -5.05
C SER A 165 3.60 -18.17 -5.72
N LEU A 166 3.74 -18.28 -7.05
CA LEU A 166 3.30 -19.45 -7.82
C LEU A 166 4.44 -20.34 -8.31
N TYR A 167 5.51 -19.79 -8.94
CA TYR A 167 6.58 -20.62 -9.49
C TYR A 167 7.39 -21.33 -8.38
N VAL A 168 7.82 -20.59 -7.36
CA VAL A 168 8.48 -21.18 -6.18
C VAL A 168 7.47 -21.90 -5.29
N GLY A 169 6.18 -21.51 -5.35
CA GLY A 169 5.10 -22.15 -4.61
C GLY A 169 4.97 -21.69 -3.16
N TYR A 170 5.53 -20.52 -2.81
CA TYR A 170 5.45 -20.02 -1.43
C TYR A 170 4.01 -19.73 -0.99
N GLN A 171 3.15 -19.26 -1.89
CA GLN A 171 1.75 -19.00 -1.55
C GLN A 171 1.00 -20.26 -1.09
N ALA A 172 1.30 -21.41 -1.70
CA ALA A 172 0.71 -22.69 -1.29
C ALA A 172 1.24 -23.16 0.08
N THR A 173 2.50 -22.84 0.39
CA THR A 173 3.17 -23.24 1.64
C THR A 173 2.83 -22.30 2.80
N TYR A 174 2.71 -21.00 2.51
CA TYR A 174 2.52 -19.92 3.49
C TYR A 174 1.35 -19.01 3.07
N PRO A 175 0.10 -19.47 3.08
CA PRO A 175 -1.03 -18.76 2.48
C PRO A 175 -1.40 -17.44 3.16
N SER A 176 -0.91 -17.19 4.38
CA SER A 176 -1.15 -15.94 5.14
C SER A 176 -0.17 -14.81 4.82
N TYR A 177 0.86 -15.09 3.99
CA TYR A 177 1.86 -14.10 3.60
C TYR A 177 1.60 -13.62 2.17
N ASP A 178 1.96 -12.37 1.91
CA ASP A 178 1.93 -11.79 0.58
C ASP A 178 3.34 -11.79 -0.01
N PHE A 179 3.51 -12.50 -1.13
CA PHE A 179 4.79 -12.67 -1.85
C PHE A 179 4.84 -11.89 -3.15
N ASP A 180 3.76 -11.19 -3.49
CA ASP A 180 3.64 -10.44 -4.75
C ASP A 180 4.13 -9.00 -4.55
N VAL A 181 4.82 -8.46 -5.55
CA VAL A 181 5.20 -7.05 -5.66
C VAL A 181 4.17 -6.39 -6.56
N ASP A 182 3.00 -6.08 -6.02
CA ASP A 182 1.93 -5.45 -6.75
C ASP A 182 2.21 -3.97 -7.01
N GLY A 183 1.53 -3.40 -7.97
CA GLY A 183 1.71 -1.97 -8.24
C GLY A 183 0.90 -1.46 -9.41
N ILE A 184 1.21 -0.26 -9.80
CA ILE A 184 0.54 0.49 -10.87
C ILE A 184 1.54 0.83 -11.95
N PHE A 185 1.18 0.58 -13.20
CA PHE A 185 1.94 1.02 -14.35
C PHE A 185 1.08 1.84 -15.31
N GLN A 186 1.76 2.67 -16.08
CA GLN A 186 1.20 3.41 -17.20
C GLN A 186 1.57 2.71 -18.52
N LEU A 187 0.60 2.55 -19.41
CA LEU A 187 0.83 2.35 -20.84
C LEU A 187 0.77 3.71 -21.52
N THR A 188 1.81 4.09 -22.24
CA THR A 188 1.85 5.32 -23.02
C THR A 188 1.28 5.12 -24.41
N SER A 189 0.99 6.21 -25.14
CA SER A 189 0.47 6.18 -26.52
C SER A 189 1.46 5.58 -27.54
N ASP A 190 2.74 5.50 -27.21
CA ASP A 190 3.79 4.85 -28.00
C ASP A 190 4.14 3.44 -27.47
N ASN A 191 3.22 2.85 -26.72
CA ASN A 191 3.29 1.48 -26.19
C ASN A 191 4.45 1.23 -25.22
N GLN A 192 4.98 2.27 -24.56
CA GLN A 192 5.93 2.07 -23.45
C GLN A 192 5.16 1.75 -22.18
N ILE A 193 5.74 0.90 -21.33
CA ILE A 193 5.25 0.62 -19.99
C ILE A 193 6.17 1.33 -18.99
N VAL A 194 5.58 2.15 -18.15
CA VAL A 194 6.29 2.92 -17.12
C VAL A 194 5.72 2.54 -15.76
N MET A 195 6.57 2.13 -14.83
CA MET A 195 6.15 1.89 -13.45
C MET A 195 5.76 3.22 -12.80
N VAL A 196 4.53 3.30 -12.29
CA VAL A 196 4.02 4.46 -11.53
C VAL A 196 4.27 4.25 -10.03
N SER A 197 3.96 3.05 -9.54
CA SER A 197 4.21 2.68 -8.15
C SER A 197 4.40 1.18 -8.00
N ALA A 198 5.06 0.77 -6.93
CA ALA A 198 5.14 -0.62 -6.51
C ALA A 198 4.99 -0.70 -4.98
N ASN A 199 4.20 -1.65 -4.52
CA ASN A 199 4.07 -1.99 -3.13
C ASN A 199 5.07 -3.10 -2.75
N PRO A 200 5.59 -3.09 -1.54
CA PRO A 200 6.51 -4.13 -1.10
C PRO A 200 5.80 -5.47 -0.92
N ALA A 201 6.45 -6.56 -1.30
CA ALA A 201 6.05 -7.90 -0.89
C ALA A 201 6.31 -8.06 0.61
N THR A 202 5.26 -8.02 1.43
CA THR A 202 5.37 -7.96 2.90
C THR A 202 6.08 -9.17 3.50
N ALA A 203 6.02 -10.33 2.81
CA ALA A 203 6.72 -11.55 3.21
C ALA A 203 8.26 -11.42 3.22
N PHE A 204 8.83 -10.44 2.50
CA PHE A 204 10.27 -10.24 2.34
C PHE A 204 10.80 -8.97 3.02
N GLY A 205 10.14 -8.52 4.08
CA GLY A 205 10.63 -7.40 4.89
C GLY A 205 10.41 -6.01 4.30
N GLY A 206 9.61 -5.90 3.24
CA GLY A 206 9.21 -4.61 2.68
C GLY A 206 10.11 -4.08 1.55
N ASP A 207 10.91 -4.94 0.89
CA ASP A 207 11.70 -4.55 -0.28
C ASP A 207 10.80 -4.14 -1.45
N VAL A 208 11.14 -3.01 -2.07
CA VAL A 208 10.50 -2.51 -3.29
C VAL A 208 11.47 -2.61 -4.47
N PRO A 209 10.98 -2.59 -5.73
CA PRO A 209 11.83 -2.48 -6.90
C PRO A 209 12.77 -1.28 -6.85
N THR A 210 14.04 -1.48 -7.21
CA THR A 210 15.06 -0.44 -7.27
C THR A 210 15.28 0.10 -8.69
N ALA A 211 14.86 -0.64 -9.72
CA ALA A 211 14.84 -0.21 -11.11
C ALA A 211 13.71 -0.91 -11.88
N PHE A 212 13.22 -0.23 -12.90
CA PHE A 212 12.29 -0.74 -13.91
C PHE A 212 12.71 -0.21 -15.27
N THR A 213 13.03 -1.09 -16.22
CA THR A 213 13.53 -0.73 -17.55
C THR A 213 12.89 -1.58 -18.63
N ASP A 214 13.06 -1.17 -19.88
CA ASP A 214 12.63 -1.90 -21.06
C ASP A 214 11.14 -2.27 -21.09
N GLY A 215 10.32 -1.47 -20.38
CA GLY A 215 8.88 -1.66 -20.31
C GLY A 215 8.21 -1.39 -21.66
N LYS A 216 7.57 -2.40 -22.25
CA LYS A 216 6.97 -2.31 -23.57
C LYS A 216 5.74 -3.21 -23.71
N TYR A 217 4.75 -2.74 -24.43
CA TYR A 217 3.69 -3.54 -25.04
C TYR A 217 3.94 -3.69 -26.54
N ASP A 218 3.88 -4.90 -27.06
CA ASP A 218 3.95 -5.17 -28.50
C ASP A 218 2.55 -5.59 -29.00
N PRO A 219 1.85 -4.71 -29.75
CA PRO A 219 0.51 -5.01 -30.25
C PRO A 219 0.49 -6.09 -31.34
N ASP A 220 1.61 -6.30 -32.06
CA ASP A 220 1.67 -7.29 -33.15
C ASP A 220 1.70 -8.72 -32.61
N THR A 221 2.36 -8.92 -31.47
CA THR A 221 2.47 -10.22 -30.78
C THR A 221 1.52 -10.33 -29.59
N ASN A 222 0.90 -9.22 -29.18
CA ASN A 222 0.13 -9.09 -27.96
C ASN A 222 0.94 -9.55 -26.74
N THR A 223 2.16 -9.02 -26.58
CA THR A 223 3.07 -9.34 -25.48
C THR A 223 3.42 -8.09 -24.68
N LEU A 224 3.63 -8.27 -23.39
CA LEU A 224 4.18 -7.29 -22.47
C LEU A 224 5.58 -7.72 -22.07
N SER A 225 6.52 -6.77 -21.97
CA SER A 225 7.86 -7.08 -21.46
C SER A 225 8.40 -5.95 -20.59
N TRP A 226 9.26 -6.30 -19.64
CA TRP A 226 10.05 -5.36 -18.82
C TRP A 226 11.19 -6.09 -18.10
N VAL A 227 12.12 -5.29 -17.57
CA VAL A 227 13.10 -5.75 -16.60
C VAL A 227 12.88 -5.01 -15.29
N VAL A 228 12.71 -5.73 -14.21
CA VAL A 228 12.60 -5.16 -12.86
C VAL A 228 13.72 -5.66 -11.98
N THR A 229 14.46 -4.74 -11.36
CA THR A 229 15.47 -5.06 -10.35
C THR A 229 14.85 -5.02 -8.97
N TRP A 230 14.86 -6.15 -8.28
CA TRP A 230 14.33 -6.30 -6.94
C TRP A 230 15.27 -7.14 -6.06
N SER A 231 15.58 -6.65 -4.86
CA SER A 231 16.48 -7.30 -3.90
C SER A 231 17.82 -7.74 -4.51
N GLY A 232 18.38 -6.91 -5.41
CA GLY A 232 19.67 -7.16 -6.07
C GLY A 232 19.66 -8.22 -7.18
N MET A 233 18.49 -8.60 -7.66
CA MET A 233 18.29 -9.54 -8.75
C MET A 233 17.46 -8.90 -9.86
N ASP A 234 17.69 -9.29 -11.11
CA ASP A 234 16.91 -8.83 -12.26
C ASP A 234 15.90 -9.89 -12.67
N PHE A 235 14.65 -9.44 -12.85
CA PHE A 235 13.57 -10.25 -13.39
C PHE A 235 13.24 -9.74 -14.78
N HIS A 236 13.61 -10.53 -15.78
CA HIS A 236 13.25 -10.32 -17.18
C HIS A 236 11.89 -10.97 -17.39
N VAL A 237 10.87 -10.15 -17.53
CA VAL A 237 9.49 -10.61 -17.65
C VAL A 237 9.02 -10.39 -19.08
N GLU A 238 8.45 -11.41 -19.67
CA GLU A 238 7.68 -11.36 -20.91
C GLU A 238 6.39 -12.15 -20.70
N LEU A 239 5.27 -11.50 -20.97
CA LEU A 239 3.93 -12.04 -20.77
C LEU A 239 3.18 -12.10 -22.10
N GLU A 240 2.42 -13.16 -22.30
CA GLU A 240 1.46 -13.32 -23.40
C GLU A 240 0.05 -13.56 -22.88
N LYS A 241 -0.97 -13.26 -23.73
CA LYS A 241 -2.38 -13.38 -23.33
C LYS A 241 -3.08 -14.48 -24.13
#